data_0615c4800bfba4ad3ee8ae6ff3f39b15
#
_entry.id   0615c4800bfba4ad3ee8ae6ff3f39b15
#
_cell.length_a   1.000
_cell.length_b   1.000
_cell.length_c   1.000
_cell.angle_alpha   90.00
_cell.angle_beta   90.00
_cell.angle_gamma   90.00
#
_symmetry.space_group_name_H-M   'P 1'
#
loop_
_entity.id
_entity.type
_entity.pdbx_description
1 polymer ?
#
loop_
_entity_poly.entity_id
_entity_poly.type
_entity_poly.pdbx_seq_one_letter_code
_entity_poly.pdbx_strand_id
1 'polypeptide(L)'
;MSNARTTWRLSGRIGYITAATAALIGLASPLVAPAQASAPDLSTLVQQASSHSPLDELGRPNQETQDRIRAFAAQPWIPEDARNAILSGLAFFAGGGDGKGGVAMPEGNNPNFRQFYWPTVSAHCIGGTSDAMGSAIAVPGPTEMPAPGAQPGETVFLFTALGTPPAAREQGGMNVQWFNLDTLRSGITPLNNNGINQDGPTTLSGTAQTGKGTVIALLSGGVNTQESHCNFAPTAAFLEVK
;
A
#
# COMPACT_ATOMS: atom_id res chain seq x y z
N MET A 1 -26.54 -11.09 -49.43
CA MET A 1 -25.52 -11.67 -50.29
C MET A 1 -24.22 -11.58 -49.53
N SER A 2 -23.59 -12.51 -49.05
CA SER A 2 -23.22 -13.89 -49.19
C SER A 2 -22.52 -14.33 -47.88
N ASN A 3 -22.98 -15.44 -47.32
CA ASN A 3 -22.37 -16.12 -46.18
C ASN A 3 -21.03 -16.75 -46.56
N ALA A 4 -20.07 -16.75 -45.64
CA ALA A 4 -18.99 -17.75 -45.64
C ALA A 4 -18.78 -18.29 -44.21
N ARG A 5 -19.33 -19.48 -43.95
CA ARG A 5 -19.02 -20.32 -42.79
C ARG A 5 -17.81 -21.16 -43.15
N THR A 6 -16.77 -21.07 -42.33
CA THR A 6 -15.60 -21.98 -42.41
C THR A 6 -15.71 -23.02 -41.29
N THR A 7 -15.98 -24.26 -41.69
CA THR A 7 -15.97 -25.45 -40.83
C THR A 7 -14.57 -26.06 -40.80
N TRP A 8 -13.99 -26.26 -39.65
CA TRP A 8 -12.77 -27.06 -39.45
C TRP A 8 -13.14 -28.48 -39.10
N ARG A 9 -12.72 -29.43 -39.97
CA ARG A 9 -12.84 -30.88 -39.78
C ARG A 9 -11.62 -31.36 -38.96
N LEU A 10 -11.90 -32.08 -37.87
CA LEU A 10 -10.92 -32.93 -37.17
C LEU A 10 -10.76 -34.23 -37.98
N SER A 11 -9.57 -34.60 -38.37
CA SER A 11 -9.23 -35.97 -38.81
C SER A 11 -8.32 -36.61 -37.78
N GLY A 12 -8.83 -37.67 -37.16
CA GLY A 12 -8.10 -38.53 -36.24
C GLY A 12 -7.19 -39.48 -37.01
N ARG A 13 -6.02 -39.76 -36.41
CA ARG A 13 -5.20 -40.90 -36.77
C ARG A 13 -4.94 -41.73 -35.53
N ILE A 14 -5.52 -42.91 -35.54
CA ILE A 14 -5.26 -44.02 -34.59
C ILE A 14 -3.99 -44.71 -35.04
N GLY A 15 -2.96 -44.71 -34.20
CA GLY A 15 -1.74 -45.48 -34.42
C GLY A 15 -1.66 -46.63 -33.42
N TYR A 16 -1.74 -47.83 -33.91
CA TYR A 16 -1.50 -49.10 -33.15
C TYR A 16 -0.02 -49.23 -32.87
N ILE A 17 0.36 -49.54 -31.62
CA ILE A 17 1.70 -49.98 -31.27
C ILE A 17 1.61 -51.37 -30.65
N THR A 18 2.29 -52.29 -31.31
CA THR A 18 2.44 -53.71 -31.02
C THR A 18 3.24 -53.97 -29.75
N ALA A 19 2.83 -55.00 -29.02
CA ALA A 19 3.50 -55.57 -27.88
C ALA A 19 4.80 -56.28 -28.32
N ALA A 20 5.87 -56.04 -27.57
CA ALA A 20 7.07 -56.89 -27.58
C ALA A 20 7.40 -57.29 -26.13
N THR A 21 7.30 -58.60 -25.89
CA THR A 21 7.74 -59.30 -24.67
C THR A 21 9.24 -59.47 -24.70
N ALA A 22 9.96 -59.13 -23.62
CA ALA A 22 11.34 -59.59 -23.37
C ALA A 22 11.61 -59.73 -21.87
N ALA A 23 11.84 -60.97 -21.54
CA ALA A 23 12.77 -61.57 -20.57
C ALA A 23 13.11 -60.91 -19.23
N LEU A 24 12.78 -61.65 -18.18
CA LEU A 24 13.27 -61.58 -16.79
C LEU A 24 14.77 -61.76 -16.70
N ILE A 25 15.48 -60.81 -16.13
CA ILE A 25 16.79 -61.01 -15.46
C ILE A 25 16.64 -60.38 -14.07
N GLY A 26 16.66 -61.21 -13.04
CA GLY A 26 16.61 -60.78 -11.65
C GLY A 26 17.97 -60.21 -11.23
N LEU A 27 17.96 -58.98 -10.78
CA LEU A 27 19.00 -58.39 -9.96
C LEU A 27 18.32 -57.82 -8.69
N ALA A 28 18.66 -58.41 -7.56
CA ALA A 28 18.26 -57.94 -6.25
C ALA A 28 18.85 -56.55 -6.00
N SER A 29 18.04 -55.50 -6.12
CA SER A 29 18.38 -54.16 -5.68
C SER A 29 18.03 -53.99 -4.21
N PRO A 30 18.91 -53.41 -3.38
CA PRO A 30 18.56 -53.08 -2.00
C PRO A 30 17.42 -52.07 -1.99
N LEU A 31 16.39 -52.32 -1.20
CA LEU A 31 15.32 -51.41 -0.88
C LEU A 31 15.93 -50.16 -0.21
N VAL A 32 16.20 -49.12 -0.99
CA VAL A 32 16.42 -47.78 -0.44
C VAL A 32 15.05 -47.26 -0.03
N ALA A 33 14.79 -47.21 1.27
CA ALA A 33 13.60 -46.56 1.81
C ALA A 33 13.58 -45.09 1.30
N PRO A 34 12.42 -44.59 0.82
CA PRO A 34 12.33 -43.20 0.47
C PRO A 34 12.59 -42.37 1.74
N ALA A 35 13.63 -41.56 1.72
CA ALA A 35 13.85 -40.55 2.73
C ALA A 35 12.61 -39.66 2.74
N GLN A 36 11.82 -39.74 3.79
CA GLN A 36 10.75 -38.81 4.04
C GLN A 36 11.39 -37.45 4.24
N ALA A 37 11.40 -36.63 3.20
CA ALA A 37 11.72 -35.24 3.31
C ALA A 37 10.63 -34.63 4.21
N SER A 38 10.98 -34.38 5.47
CA SER A 38 10.11 -33.64 6.39
C SER A 38 9.81 -32.31 5.73
N ALA A 39 8.54 -32.04 5.49
CA ALA A 39 8.13 -30.73 4.99
C ALA A 39 8.72 -29.66 5.93
N PRO A 40 9.35 -28.60 5.41
CA PRO A 40 9.89 -27.56 6.25
C PRO A 40 8.75 -26.97 7.08
N ASP A 41 8.99 -26.81 8.37
CA ASP A 41 8.02 -26.25 9.30
C ASP A 41 7.63 -24.84 8.82
N LEU A 42 6.35 -24.65 8.48
CA LEU A 42 5.82 -23.37 8.02
C LEU A 42 6.13 -22.24 8.99
N SER A 43 6.24 -22.54 10.29
CA SER A 43 6.60 -21.54 11.30
C SER A 43 8.05 -21.03 11.13
N THR A 44 8.99 -21.89 10.75
CA THR A 44 10.37 -21.50 10.44
C THR A 44 10.47 -20.70 9.14
N LEU A 45 9.68 -21.05 8.13
CA LEU A 45 9.63 -20.30 6.87
C LEU A 45 9.00 -18.90 7.07
N VAL A 46 7.95 -18.81 7.86
CA VAL A 46 7.32 -17.52 8.23
C VAL A 46 8.28 -16.67 9.05
N GLN A 47 9.01 -17.26 10.00
CA GLN A 47 9.98 -16.57 10.82
C GLN A 47 11.20 -16.09 10.01
N GLN A 48 11.68 -16.89 9.05
CA GLN A 48 12.72 -16.47 8.12
C GLN A 48 12.26 -15.40 7.15
N ALA A 49 11.01 -15.47 6.65
CA ALA A 49 10.44 -14.42 5.82
C ALA A 49 10.27 -13.10 6.60
N SER A 50 9.91 -13.17 7.87
CA SER A 50 9.77 -12.00 8.75
C SER A 50 11.12 -11.36 9.11
N SER A 51 12.19 -12.15 9.25
CA SER A 51 13.53 -11.63 9.55
C SER A 51 14.20 -10.93 8.35
N HIS A 52 13.67 -11.13 7.14
CA HIS A 52 14.14 -10.48 5.90
C HIS A 52 13.12 -9.47 5.35
N SER A 53 12.04 -9.19 6.08
CA SER A 53 11.08 -8.18 5.65
C SER A 53 11.75 -6.81 5.60
N PRO A 54 11.65 -6.06 4.50
CA PRO A 54 12.15 -4.68 4.43
C PRO A 54 11.35 -3.72 5.31
N LEU A 55 10.23 -4.19 5.87
CA LEU A 55 9.31 -3.41 6.69
C LEU A 55 9.29 -3.96 8.13
N ASP A 56 9.04 -3.08 9.09
CA ASP A 56 8.77 -3.43 10.49
C ASP A 56 7.31 -3.92 10.69
N GLU A 57 6.96 -4.28 11.92
CA GLU A 57 5.61 -4.76 12.27
C GLU A 57 4.50 -3.72 12.04
N LEU A 58 4.85 -2.45 11.88
CA LEU A 58 3.94 -1.35 11.58
C LEU A 58 3.87 -1.03 10.09
N GLY A 59 4.56 -1.80 9.24
CA GLY A 59 4.63 -1.56 7.80
C GLY A 59 5.52 -0.40 7.40
N ARG A 60 6.42 0.06 8.28
CA ARG A 60 7.40 1.11 8.00
C ARG A 60 8.74 0.47 7.58
N PRO A 61 9.57 1.17 6.78
CA PRO A 61 10.92 0.68 6.49
C PRO A 61 11.68 0.37 7.79
N ASN A 62 12.14 -0.88 7.94
CA ASN A 62 12.99 -1.25 9.07
C ASN A 62 14.33 -0.51 9.00
N GLN A 63 15.13 -0.55 10.09
CA GLN A 63 16.37 0.20 10.18
C GLN A 63 17.34 -0.12 9.03
N GLU A 64 17.46 -1.39 8.66
CA GLU A 64 18.33 -1.82 7.55
C GLU A 64 17.89 -1.21 6.21
N THR A 65 16.58 -1.21 5.95
CA THR A 65 16.00 -0.59 4.75
C THR A 65 16.21 0.92 4.74
N GLN A 66 16.04 1.59 5.88
CA GLN A 66 16.32 3.02 6.01
C GLN A 66 17.78 3.33 5.70
N ASP A 67 18.71 2.55 6.22
CA ASP A 67 20.15 2.77 6.00
C ASP A 67 20.55 2.53 4.54
N ARG A 68 19.96 1.53 3.88
CA ARG A 68 20.11 1.31 2.43
C ARG A 68 19.58 2.49 1.61
N ILE A 69 18.43 3.04 1.94
CA ILE A 69 17.85 4.21 1.26
C ILE A 69 18.73 5.44 1.47
N ARG A 70 19.25 5.68 2.68
CA ARG A 70 20.20 6.78 2.97
C ARG A 70 21.50 6.61 2.17
N ALA A 71 22.05 5.40 2.15
CA ALA A 71 23.26 5.09 1.38
C ALA A 71 23.05 5.29 -0.13
N PHE A 72 21.87 4.90 -0.65
CA PHE A 72 21.51 5.18 -2.04
C PHE A 72 21.40 6.67 -2.31
N ALA A 73 20.69 7.44 -1.47
CA ALA A 73 20.55 8.87 -1.61
C ALA A 73 21.90 9.64 -1.55
N ALA A 74 22.89 9.08 -0.85
CA ALA A 74 24.23 9.66 -0.73
C ALA A 74 25.13 9.44 -1.96
N GLN A 75 24.68 8.71 -3.00
CA GLN A 75 25.50 8.46 -4.19
C GLN A 75 25.80 9.76 -4.93
N PRO A 76 27.05 9.94 -5.43
CA PRO A 76 27.48 11.21 -6.05
C PRO A 76 26.73 11.60 -7.32
N TRP A 77 26.14 10.62 -8.01
CA TRP A 77 25.40 10.82 -9.26
C TRP A 77 23.93 11.20 -9.05
N ILE A 78 23.43 11.17 -7.79
CA ILE A 78 22.05 11.58 -7.48
C ILE A 78 22.01 13.09 -7.31
N PRO A 79 21.21 13.81 -8.12
CA PRO A 79 21.01 15.25 -7.99
C PRO A 79 20.51 15.64 -6.58
N GLU A 80 20.85 16.82 -6.13
CA GLU A 80 20.50 17.30 -4.79
C GLU A 80 18.98 17.30 -4.55
N ASP A 81 18.20 17.75 -5.51
CA ASP A 81 16.73 17.77 -5.41
C ASP A 81 16.15 16.34 -5.27
N ALA A 82 16.69 15.39 -6.05
CA ALA A 82 16.27 13.99 -5.95
C ALA A 82 16.68 13.38 -4.60
N ARG A 83 17.86 13.70 -4.10
CA ARG A 83 18.32 13.29 -2.77
C ARG A 83 17.39 13.82 -1.68
N ASN A 84 17.06 15.10 -1.71
CA ASN A 84 16.17 15.73 -0.74
C ASN A 84 14.77 15.11 -0.79
N ALA A 85 14.24 14.79 -1.97
CA ALA A 85 12.97 14.11 -2.14
C ALA A 85 12.98 12.69 -1.54
N ILE A 86 14.06 11.92 -1.80
CA ILE A 86 14.23 10.55 -1.25
C ILE A 86 14.30 10.59 0.27
N LEU A 87 15.11 11.50 0.85
CA LEU A 87 15.26 11.60 2.30
C LEU A 87 14.00 12.12 2.99
N SER A 88 13.28 13.06 2.37
CA SER A 88 11.98 13.54 2.87
C SER A 88 10.94 12.43 2.84
N GLY A 89 10.87 11.66 1.76
CA GLY A 89 10.03 10.47 1.67
C GLY A 89 10.37 9.44 2.74
N LEU A 90 11.67 9.16 2.92
CA LEU A 90 12.11 8.23 3.98
C LEU A 90 11.70 8.71 5.37
N ALA A 91 11.93 9.98 5.71
CA ALA A 91 11.55 10.57 7.00
C ALA A 91 10.04 10.45 7.23
N PHE A 92 9.24 10.68 6.20
CA PHE A 92 7.78 10.52 6.26
C PHE A 92 7.38 9.07 6.54
N PHE A 93 7.93 8.09 5.81
CA PHE A 93 7.59 6.67 5.96
C PHE A 93 8.19 6.02 7.22
N ALA A 94 9.36 6.47 7.66
CA ALA A 94 10.02 5.94 8.86
C ALA A 94 9.46 6.51 10.17
N GLY A 95 8.63 7.57 10.10
CA GLY A 95 8.11 8.25 11.29
C GLY A 95 9.16 9.01 12.08
N GLY A 96 10.32 9.27 11.45
CA GLY A 96 11.45 10.00 12.04
C GLY A 96 11.61 11.35 11.36
N GLY A 97 10.96 12.38 11.86
CA GLY A 97 11.21 13.75 11.44
C GLY A 97 12.11 14.46 12.44
N ASP A 98 13.38 14.67 12.11
CA ASP A 98 14.20 15.67 12.78
C ASP A 98 13.74 17.07 12.33
N GLY A 99 12.52 17.47 12.72
CA GLY A 99 12.10 18.85 12.85
C GLY A 99 12.27 19.83 11.67
N LYS A 100 12.58 19.34 10.43
CA LYS A 100 12.68 20.20 9.24
C LYS A 100 11.93 19.57 8.08
N GLY A 101 10.59 19.69 8.08
CA GLY A 101 9.73 19.32 6.96
C GLY A 101 8.91 18.03 7.10
N GLY A 102 9.00 17.30 8.19
CA GLY A 102 8.10 16.20 8.53
C GLY A 102 7.05 16.64 9.54
N VAL A 103 5.83 16.15 9.45
CA VAL A 103 4.85 16.29 10.53
C VAL A 103 5.44 15.61 11.76
N ALA A 104 5.82 16.37 12.79
CA ALA A 104 6.28 15.82 14.06
C ALA A 104 5.15 14.97 14.64
N MET A 105 5.34 13.64 14.70
CA MET A 105 4.42 12.78 15.45
C MET A 105 4.66 13.06 16.93
N PRO A 106 3.60 13.29 17.74
CA PRO A 106 3.73 13.54 19.17
C PRO A 106 4.47 12.39 19.84
N GLU A 107 5.47 12.70 20.68
CA GLU A 107 6.09 11.74 21.57
C GLU A 107 5.07 11.35 22.65
N GLY A 108 4.68 10.11 22.69
CA GLY A 108 3.76 9.57 23.69
C GLY A 108 2.56 8.88 23.06
N ASN A 109 2.40 7.58 23.31
CA ASN A 109 1.38 6.69 22.73
C ASN A 109 1.30 6.84 21.21
N ASN A 110 2.24 6.23 20.50
CA ASN A 110 2.21 6.16 19.03
C ASN A 110 0.83 5.71 18.58
N PRO A 111 0.05 6.57 17.91
CA PRO A 111 -1.24 6.15 17.39
C PRO A 111 -1.01 4.98 16.44
N ASN A 112 -1.75 3.90 16.60
CA ASN A 112 -1.75 2.79 15.66
C ASN A 112 -2.30 3.33 14.35
N PHE A 113 -1.44 3.69 13.40
CA PHE A 113 -1.89 4.07 12.09
C PHE A 113 -1.68 2.93 11.08
N ARG A 114 -2.51 2.89 10.05
CA ARG A 114 -2.37 2.02 8.90
C ARG A 114 -2.17 2.86 7.65
N GLN A 115 -1.10 2.57 6.93
CA GLN A 115 -0.88 3.17 5.63
C GLN A 115 -1.76 2.46 4.59
N PHE A 116 -2.26 3.21 3.62
CA PHE A 116 -2.89 2.62 2.46
C PHE A 116 -1.85 1.87 1.62
N TYR A 117 -2.25 0.73 1.03
CA TYR A 117 -1.33 -0.27 0.49
C TYR A 117 -0.40 0.23 -0.61
N TRP A 118 -0.84 1.19 -1.38
CA TRP A 118 -0.01 1.77 -2.43
C TRP A 118 -0.17 3.29 -2.51
N PRO A 119 0.92 4.00 -2.80
CA PRO A 119 0.86 5.42 -3.12
C PRO A 119 0.11 5.59 -4.44
N THR A 120 -0.55 6.72 -4.60
CA THR A 120 -1.28 7.06 -5.82
C THR A 120 -0.66 8.27 -6.49
N VAL A 121 -0.90 8.43 -7.79
CA VAL A 121 -0.28 9.48 -8.60
C VAL A 121 -1.36 10.30 -9.29
N SER A 122 -1.13 11.61 -9.35
CA SER A 122 -1.87 12.54 -10.21
C SER A 122 -0.92 13.09 -11.26
N ALA A 123 -1.13 12.68 -12.52
CA ALA A 123 -0.27 13.10 -13.62
C ALA A 123 -0.47 14.59 -13.93
N HIS A 124 0.65 15.27 -14.24
CA HIS A 124 0.69 16.68 -14.69
C HIS A 124 -0.03 17.66 -13.75
N CYS A 125 -0.13 17.34 -12.48
CA CYS A 125 -0.85 18.13 -11.50
C CYS A 125 -0.08 19.38 -11.05
N ILE A 126 1.25 19.31 -10.96
CA ILE A 126 2.09 20.40 -10.47
C ILE A 126 2.54 21.25 -11.67
N GLY A 127 2.04 22.49 -11.74
CA GLY A 127 2.37 23.40 -12.83
C GLY A 127 1.98 22.90 -14.24
N GLY A 128 1.08 21.91 -14.33
CA GLY A 128 0.66 21.30 -15.59
C GLY A 128 1.70 20.38 -16.26
N THR A 129 2.84 20.13 -15.62
CA THR A 129 3.95 19.37 -16.20
C THR A 129 4.49 18.25 -15.31
N SER A 130 4.46 18.41 -14.00
CA SER A 130 4.99 17.44 -13.06
C SER A 130 3.89 16.67 -12.33
N ASP A 131 4.21 15.43 -12.00
CA ASP A 131 3.27 14.54 -11.31
C ASP A 131 3.30 14.80 -9.80
N ALA A 132 2.14 14.67 -9.14
CA ALA A 132 2.05 14.65 -7.70
C ALA A 132 1.87 13.22 -7.19
N MET A 133 2.53 12.88 -6.09
CA MET A 133 2.37 11.58 -5.43
C MET A 133 1.44 11.73 -4.21
N GLY A 134 0.42 10.89 -4.12
CA GLY A 134 -0.49 10.85 -3.00
C GLY A 134 -0.15 9.73 -2.01
N SER A 135 -0.16 10.03 -0.73
CA SER A 135 -0.04 9.07 0.36
C SER A 135 -1.20 9.21 1.32
N ALA A 136 -1.72 8.09 1.82
CA ALA A 136 -2.82 8.08 2.76
C ALA A 136 -2.55 7.19 3.97
N ILE A 137 -3.07 7.61 5.12
CA ILE A 137 -3.07 6.82 6.35
C ILE A 137 -4.46 6.82 6.99
N ALA A 138 -4.75 5.76 7.74
CA ALA A 138 -5.92 5.63 8.60
C ALA A 138 -5.44 5.47 10.05
N VAL A 139 -6.00 6.25 10.95
CA VAL A 139 -5.66 6.26 12.39
C VAL A 139 -6.91 5.95 13.19
N PRO A 140 -7.05 4.70 13.69
CA PRO A 140 -8.14 4.35 14.59
C PRO A 140 -8.08 5.14 15.90
N GLY A 141 -9.24 5.59 16.37
CA GLY A 141 -9.36 6.24 17.67
C GLY A 141 -9.22 5.27 18.87
N PRO A 142 -8.99 5.81 20.08
CA PRO A 142 -8.98 7.25 20.39
C PRO A 142 -7.66 7.93 20.00
N THR A 143 -7.72 9.06 19.36
CA THR A 143 -6.56 9.89 19.01
C THR A 143 -6.96 11.36 18.83
N GLU A 144 -6.09 12.27 19.22
CA GLU A 144 -6.28 13.70 18.96
C GLU A 144 -5.65 14.12 17.61
N MET A 145 -4.73 13.33 17.11
CA MET A 145 -3.98 13.61 15.88
C MET A 145 -4.07 12.45 14.89
N PRO A 146 -4.11 12.73 13.58
CA PRO A 146 -4.21 14.05 12.95
C PRO A 146 -5.60 14.69 13.16
N ALA A 147 -5.68 16.03 13.08
CA ALA A 147 -6.95 16.72 13.18
C ALA A 147 -7.97 16.22 12.13
N PRO A 148 -9.27 16.13 12.46
CA PRO A 148 -9.94 16.58 13.66
C PRO A 148 -9.90 15.62 14.86
N GLY A 149 -9.12 14.54 14.79
CA GLY A 149 -9.07 13.50 15.80
C GLY A 149 -10.15 12.44 15.64
N ALA A 150 -10.11 11.40 16.48
CA ALA A 150 -11.10 10.31 16.50
C ALA A 150 -11.36 9.84 17.92
N GLN A 151 -12.62 9.56 18.23
CA GLN A 151 -13.06 8.92 19.46
C GLN A 151 -12.95 7.37 19.34
N PRO A 152 -13.10 6.60 20.43
CA PRO A 152 -13.19 5.15 20.35
C PRO A 152 -14.27 4.71 19.33
N GLY A 153 -13.92 3.80 18.42
CA GLY A 153 -14.81 3.35 17.35
C GLY A 153 -14.90 4.31 16.15
N GLU A 154 -14.09 5.35 16.13
CA GLU A 154 -13.91 6.21 14.96
C GLU A 154 -12.55 5.99 14.33
N THR A 155 -12.39 6.48 13.11
CA THR A 155 -11.13 6.48 12.37
C THR A 155 -10.92 7.81 11.69
N VAL A 156 -9.74 8.43 11.89
CA VAL A 156 -9.30 9.56 11.08
C VAL A 156 -8.63 9.01 9.84
N PHE A 157 -9.03 9.51 8.67
CA PHE A 157 -8.32 9.33 7.41
C PHE A 157 -7.58 10.61 7.07
N LEU A 158 -6.34 10.48 6.62
CA LEU A 158 -5.50 11.59 6.20
C LEU A 158 -4.90 11.26 4.84
N PHE A 159 -4.92 12.23 3.96
CA PHE A 159 -4.30 12.16 2.63
C PHE A 159 -3.38 13.35 2.42
N THR A 160 -2.18 13.11 1.88
CA THR A 160 -1.21 14.14 1.52
C THR A 160 -0.81 13.99 0.06
N ALA A 161 -0.97 15.06 -0.72
CA ALA A 161 -0.50 15.16 -2.11
C ALA A 161 0.90 15.77 -2.14
N LEU A 162 1.93 14.94 -2.14
CA LEU A 162 3.33 15.36 -2.09
C LEU A 162 3.72 16.12 -3.36
N GLY A 163 4.50 17.18 -3.16
CA GLY A 163 4.99 18.06 -4.22
C GLY A 163 4.01 19.17 -4.62
N THR A 164 2.79 19.17 -4.08
CA THR A 164 1.78 20.20 -4.41
C THR A 164 1.90 21.44 -3.53
N PRO A 165 1.38 22.60 -3.98
CA PRO A 165 1.11 23.74 -3.14
C PRO A 165 0.16 23.41 -1.98
N PRO A 166 -0.02 24.31 -1.00
CA PRO A 166 -0.99 24.14 0.08
C PRO A 166 -2.42 23.90 -0.43
N ALA A 167 -3.23 23.27 0.43
CA ALA A 167 -4.61 22.97 0.13
C ALA A 167 -5.45 24.27 -0.02
N ALA A 168 -6.28 24.32 -1.04
CA ALA A 168 -7.32 25.33 -1.14
C ALA A 168 -8.30 25.19 0.04
N ARG A 169 -9.01 26.26 0.35
CA ARG A 169 -10.02 26.26 1.41
C ARG A 169 -11.16 25.29 1.09
N GLU A 170 -11.64 25.33 -0.14
CA GLU A 170 -12.70 24.45 -0.64
C GLU A 170 -12.08 23.26 -1.36
N GLN A 171 -12.53 22.05 -1.00
CA GLN A 171 -11.96 20.83 -1.51
C GLN A 171 -12.77 20.18 -2.62
N GLY A 172 -12.07 19.42 -3.48
CA GLY A 172 -12.58 18.93 -4.76
C GLY A 172 -13.19 17.53 -4.76
N GLY A 173 -13.48 16.96 -3.59
CA GLY A 173 -14.18 15.67 -3.55
C GLY A 173 -13.31 14.45 -3.33
N MET A 174 -12.16 14.56 -2.64
CA MET A 174 -11.46 13.41 -2.10
C MET A 174 -12.31 12.75 -1.02
N ASN A 175 -12.60 11.44 -1.17
CA ASN A 175 -13.47 10.70 -0.27
C ASN A 175 -12.85 9.37 0.13
N VAL A 176 -13.17 8.92 1.33
CA VAL A 176 -12.94 7.55 1.77
C VAL A 176 -14.28 6.84 1.86
N GLN A 177 -14.46 5.80 1.05
CA GLN A 177 -15.53 4.83 1.21
C GLN A 177 -15.03 3.74 2.16
N TRP A 178 -15.79 3.43 3.20
CA TRP A 178 -15.39 2.44 4.16
C TRP A 178 -16.50 1.42 4.42
N PHE A 179 -16.09 0.20 4.76
CA PHE A 179 -16.98 -0.90 5.11
C PHE A 179 -16.39 -1.68 6.30
N ASN A 180 -17.16 -1.81 7.36
CA ASN A 180 -16.82 -2.59 8.54
C ASN A 180 -17.35 -4.02 8.36
N LEU A 181 -16.43 -4.98 8.31
CA LEU A 181 -16.73 -6.39 8.06
C LEU A 181 -17.49 -7.07 9.23
N ASP A 182 -17.26 -6.59 10.46
CA ASP A 182 -17.85 -7.21 11.64
C ASP A 182 -19.25 -6.71 11.91
N THR A 183 -19.50 -5.43 11.64
CA THR A 183 -20.80 -4.78 11.91
C THR A 183 -21.65 -4.62 10.66
N LEU A 184 -21.10 -4.91 9.47
CA LEU A 184 -21.71 -4.71 8.15
C LEU A 184 -22.16 -3.26 7.88
N ARG A 185 -21.58 -2.30 8.60
CA ARG A 185 -21.81 -0.87 8.38
C ARG A 185 -20.87 -0.33 7.32
N SER A 186 -21.36 0.62 6.55
CA SER A 186 -20.57 1.31 5.55
C SER A 186 -20.86 2.81 5.56
N GLY A 187 -19.99 3.57 4.95
CA GLY A 187 -20.17 5.01 4.77
C GLY A 187 -19.19 5.61 3.80
N ILE A 188 -19.40 6.90 3.54
CA ILE A 188 -18.52 7.74 2.73
C ILE A 188 -18.14 8.93 3.59
N THR A 189 -16.84 9.21 3.70
CA THR A 189 -16.30 10.31 4.48
C THR A 189 -15.52 11.25 3.58
N PRO A 190 -15.98 12.48 3.38
CA PRO A 190 -15.22 13.47 2.64
C PRO A 190 -13.99 13.93 3.43
N LEU A 191 -12.86 14.09 2.73
CA LEU A 191 -11.68 14.69 3.31
C LEU A 191 -11.63 16.18 2.99
N ASN A 192 -11.38 16.98 4.02
CA ASN A 192 -11.38 18.44 3.95
C ASN A 192 -10.05 19.02 4.43
N ASN A 193 -9.86 20.30 4.14
CA ASN A 193 -8.74 21.06 4.67
C ASN A 193 -9.01 21.43 6.14
N ASN A 194 -8.45 20.66 7.06
CA ASN A 194 -8.54 20.88 8.50
C ASN A 194 -7.30 21.60 9.08
N GLY A 195 -6.53 22.27 8.22
CA GLY A 195 -5.42 23.13 8.64
C GLY A 195 -4.17 22.37 9.09
N ILE A 196 -4.01 21.08 8.71
CA ILE A 196 -2.89 20.25 9.16
C ILE A 196 -1.55 20.73 8.57
N ASN A 197 -1.54 21.17 7.33
CA ASN A 197 -0.33 21.50 6.59
C ASN A 197 -0.52 22.81 5.83
N GLN A 198 -0.56 23.92 6.57
CA GLN A 198 -0.96 25.22 5.99
C GLN A 198 0.03 25.76 4.97
N ASP A 199 1.32 25.51 5.17
CA ASP A 199 2.41 26.00 4.34
C ASP A 199 3.11 24.87 3.55
N GLY A 200 2.62 23.64 3.68
CA GLY A 200 3.19 22.44 3.09
C GLY A 200 2.34 21.86 1.96
N PRO A 201 2.63 20.65 1.51
CA PRO A 201 1.84 19.99 0.49
C PRO A 201 0.38 19.81 0.92
N THR A 202 -0.53 19.86 -0.05
CA THR A 202 -1.96 19.70 0.18
C THR A 202 -2.24 18.46 1.04
N THR A 203 -2.78 18.69 2.23
CA THR A 203 -3.10 17.64 3.21
C THR A 203 -4.54 17.78 3.65
N LEU A 204 -5.30 16.71 3.47
CA LEU A 204 -6.71 16.64 3.80
C LEU A 204 -6.96 15.56 4.83
N SER A 205 -7.98 15.74 5.67
CA SER A 205 -8.40 14.74 6.64
C SER A 205 -9.90 14.71 6.85
N GLY A 206 -10.37 13.63 7.46
CA GLY A 206 -11.76 13.47 7.84
C GLY A 206 -11.93 12.33 8.82
N THR A 207 -12.89 12.44 9.73
CA THR A 207 -13.21 11.41 10.73
C THR A 207 -14.47 10.66 10.37
N ALA A 208 -14.42 9.34 10.45
CA ALA A 208 -15.52 8.43 10.17
C ALA A 208 -15.92 7.65 11.42
N GLN A 209 -17.21 7.45 11.62
CA GLN A 209 -17.79 6.56 12.64
C GLN A 209 -17.77 5.11 12.14
N THR A 210 -16.57 4.54 11.97
CA THR A 210 -16.38 3.22 11.36
C THR A 210 -16.91 2.07 12.24
N GLY A 211 -17.04 2.30 13.54
CA GLY A 211 -17.30 1.24 14.52
C GLY A 211 -16.05 0.42 14.82
N LYS A 212 -16.13 -0.40 15.89
CA LYS A 212 -15.07 -1.36 16.21
C LYS A 212 -15.08 -2.54 15.24
N GLY A 213 -13.91 -3.15 15.04
CA GLY A 213 -13.73 -4.31 14.17
C GLY A 213 -12.85 -4.02 12.95
N THR A 214 -12.87 -4.97 12.02
CA THR A 214 -12.07 -4.90 10.78
C THR A 214 -12.75 -4.02 9.75
N VAL A 215 -12.07 -2.98 9.29
CA VAL A 215 -12.58 -2.01 8.31
C VAL A 215 -11.76 -2.06 7.03
N ILE A 216 -12.45 -2.11 5.91
CA ILE A 216 -11.88 -1.86 4.58
C ILE A 216 -12.15 -0.40 4.25
N ALA A 217 -11.12 0.32 3.80
CA ALA A 217 -11.20 1.69 3.35
C ALA A 217 -10.68 1.83 1.92
N LEU A 218 -11.44 2.50 1.07
CA LEU A 218 -11.08 2.86 -0.30
C LEU A 218 -11.06 4.37 -0.42
N LEU A 219 -9.89 4.94 -0.70
CA LEU A 219 -9.73 6.36 -0.94
C LEU A 219 -9.72 6.63 -2.43
N SER A 220 -10.48 7.64 -2.87
CA SER A 220 -10.57 8.05 -4.27
C SER A 220 -11.00 9.50 -4.42
N GLY A 221 -10.71 10.09 -5.56
CA GLY A 221 -11.11 11.45 -5.92
C GLY A 221 -9.95 12.40 -6.10
N GLY A 222 -10.24 13.71 -5.97
CA GLY A 222 -9.27 14.75 -6.22
C GLY A 222 -9.16 15.77 -5.09
N VAL A 223 -8.06 16.49 -5.09
CA VAL A 223 -7.80 17.60 -4.18
C VAL A 223 -7.71 18.93 -4.94
N ASN A 224 -8.15 19.99 -4.31
CA ASN A 224 -7.87 21.35 -4.78
C ASN A 224 -6.65 21.89 -4.03
N THR A 225 -5.62 22.24 -4.77
CA THR A 225 -4.51 23.05 -4.28
C THR A 225 -4.86 24.53 -4.46
N GLN A 226 -4.01 25.43 -4.00
CA GLN A 226 -4.19 26.85 -4.28
C GLN A 226 -4.05 27.21 -5.76
N GLU A 227 -3.43 26.33 -6.57
CA GLU A 227 -3.08 26.60 -7.96
C GLU A 227 -3.80 25.67 -8.96
N SER A 228 -4.16 24.46 -8.56
CA SER A 228 -4.65 23.42 -9.47
C SER A 228 -5.58 22.42 -8.80
N HIS A 229 -6.29 21.65 -9.61
CA HIS A 229 -7.02 20.47 -9.20
C HIS A 229 -6.27 19.19 -9.62
N CYS A 230 -6.07 18.28 -8.68
CA CYS A 230 -5.31 17.04 -8.87
C CYS A 230 -6.19 15.83 -8.59
N ASN A 231 -6.38 14.97 -9.59
CA ASN A 231 -7.11 13.71 -9.44
C ASN A 231 -6.15 12.56 -9.21
N PHE A 232 -6.44 11.73 -8.21
CA PHE A 232 -5.60 10.58 -7.82
C PHE A 232 -6.30 9.27 -8.12
N ALA A 233 -5.52 8.27 -8.55
CA ALA A 233 -6.01 6.91 -8.68
C ALA A 233 -6.44 6.35 -7.30
N PRO A 234 -7.41 5.42 -7.24
CA PRO A 234 -7.85 4.86 -5.97
C PRO A 234 -6.76 4.08 -5.25
N THR A 235 -6.78 4.13 -3.92
CA THR A 235 -5.94 3.29 -3.04
C THR A 235 -6.76 2.77 -1.87
N ALA A 236 -6.34 1.64 -1.28
CA ALA A 236 -7.11 0.97 -0.24
C ALA A 236 -6.28 0.64 1.00
N ALA A 237 -6.96 0.42 2.12
CA ALA A 237 -6.37 -0.07 3.36
C ALA A 237 -7.30 -1.04 4.07
N PHE A 238 -6.71 -1.95 4.85
CA PHE A 238 -7.39 -2.71 5.89
C PHE A 238 -6.87 -2.25 7.25
N LEU A 239 -7.78 -2.04 8.19
CA LEU A 239 -7.42 -1.59 9.54
C LEU A 239 -8.31 -2.25 10.58
N GLU A 240 -7.75 -2.40 11.78
CA GLU A 240 -8.46 -2.88 12.97
C GLU A 240 -8.77 -1.70 13.87
N VAL A 241 -10.05 -1.49 14.18
CA VAL A 241 -10.56 -0.45 15.06
C VAL A 241 -10.98 -1.07 16.39
N LYS A 242 -10.37 -0.62 17.50
CA LYS A 242 -10.55 -1.18 18.85
C LYS A 242 -11.62 -0.47 19.66
#